data_3cfd48cc179bc479b176b31ec054fb7b
#
_entry.id   3cfd48cc179bc479b176b31ec054fb7b
#
_cell.length_a   1.000
_cell.length_b   1.000
_cell.length_c   1.000
_cell.angle_alpha   90.00
_cell.angle_beta   90.00
_cell.angle_gamma   90.00
#
_symmetry.space_group_name_H-M   'P 1'
#
loop_
_entity.id
_entity.type
_entity.pdbx_description
1 polymer ?
#
loop_
_entity_poly.entity_id
_entity_poly.type
_entity_poly.pdbx_seq_one_letter_code
_entity_poly.pdbx_strand_id
1 'polypeptide(L)'
;ASAAGQRGDIDVAILFGDGRSKHGEAHRLFREEVFPVCSPRLVEGLQLPLAKAHLARLPMLHLKPAQHARWFDWPALFEALAIDRQPIPAVLSFDNYTLLIQAAIAGQGVAIGWRHLVDGLLEQGLLCRPIGESCLSRYGYYAVLPERKRRQRLVDGFVDWLQAELQAGGA
;
A
#
# COMPACT_ATOMS: atom_id res chain seq x y z
N ALA A 1 -2.96 11.76 10.93
CA ALA A 1 -4.37 12.10 11.07
C ALA A 1 -4.53 13.58 11.28
N SER A 2 -4.89 14.17 10.26
CA SER A 2 -4.90 15.59 10.12
C SER A 2 -6.03 16.25 10.90
N ALA A 3 -5.79 17.48 11.29
CA ALA A 3 -6.74 18.44 11.85
C ALA A 3 -8.01 18.67 11.01
N ALA A 4 -8.17 17.94 9.92
CA ALA A 4 -9.31 18.05 9.01
C ALA A 4 -10.65 17.65 9.64
N GLY A 5 -10.66 16.84 10.69
CA GLY A 5 -11.87 16.41 11.37
C GLY A 5 -12.48 17.41 12.36
N GLN A 6 -11.84 18.56 12.58
CA GLN A 6 -12.28 19.51 13.61
C GLN A 6 -13.08 20.71 13.07
N ARG A 7 -13.12 20.90 11.76
CA ARG A 7 -13.93 21.97 11.16
C ARG A 7 -15.27 21.40 10.70
N GLY A 8 -16.38 21.96 11.17
CA GLY A 8 -17.74 21.51 10.89
C GLY A 8 -18.17 21.48 9.40
N ASP A 9 -17.23 21.76 8.49
CA ASP A 9 -17.48 21.81 7.05
C ASP A 9 -16.98 20.56 6.29
N ILE A 10 -16.38 19.56 6.99
CA ILE A 10 -15.86 18.35 6.34
C ILE A 10 -16.86 17.22 6.51
N ASP A 11 -17.41 16.80 5.38
CA ASP A 11 -18.42 15.76 5.34
C ASP A 11 -17.80 14.34 5.30
N VAL A 12 -16.54 14.19 4.84
CA VAL A 12 -15.88 12.90 4.69
C VAL A 12 -14.40 13.01 5.06
N ALA A 13 -13.90 12.08 5.87
CA ALA A 13 -12.48 11.91 6.12
C ALA A 13 -12.03 10.55 5.60
N ILE A 14 -10.87 10.49 4.93
CA ILE A 14 -10.26 9.22 4.48
C ILE A 14 -9.18 8.83 5.48
N LEU A 15 -9.34 7.67 6.12
CA LEU A 15 -8.45 7.17 7.15
C LEU A 15 -7.95 5.77 6.82
N PHE A 16 -6.71 5.50 7.16
CA PHE A 16 -6.13 4.16 7.14
C PHE A 16 -6.31 3.49 8.50
N GLY A 17 -6.77 2.24 8.49
CA GLY A 17 -6.98 1.49 9.72
C GLY A 17 -7.75 0.19 9.51
N ASP A 18 -8.34 -0.30 10.58
CA ASP A 18 -9.11 -1.55 10.62
C ASP A 18 -10.63 -1.36 10.50
N GLY A 19 -11.06 -0.15 10.18
CA GLY A 19 -12.47 0.20 10.04
C GLY A 19 -13.17 0.56 11.35
N ARG A 20 -12.46 0.53 12.48
CA ARG A 20 -13.03 0.95 13.76
C ARG A 20 -12.94 2.46 13.89
N SER A 21 -14.08 3.11 13.88
CA SER A 21 -14.15 4.56 14.05
C SER A 21 -14.97 4.91 15.30
N LYS A 22 -14.43 5.85 16.09
CA LYS A 22 -15.14 6.41 17.23
C LYS A 22 -16.03 7.60 16.87
N HIS A 23 -15.93 8.08 15.64
CA HIS A 23 -16.49 9.38 15.24
C HIS A 23 -17.45 9.33 14.05
N GLY A 24 -17.96 8.14 13.71
CA GLY A 24 -18.90 8.00 12.63
C GLY A 24 -18.87 6.62 11.98
N GLU A 25 -19.69 6.47 10.95
CA GLU A 25 -19.75 5.25 10.17
C GLU A 25 -18.58 5.16 9.21
N ALA A 26 -17.85 4.01 9.22
CA ALA A 26 -16.71 3.79 8.38
C ALA A 26 -17.08 2.88 7.19
N HIS A 27 -16.86 3.39 5.97
CA HIS A 27 -17.06 2.64 4.73
C HIS A 27 -15.70 2.27 4.13
N ARG A 28 -15.45 0.98 3.94
CA ARG A 28 -14.20 0.51 3.37
C ARG A 28 -14.13 0.86 1.88
N LEU A 29 -13.13 1.67 1.51
CA LEU A 29 -12.84 2.01 0.13
C LEU A 29 -12.07 0.88 -0.57
N PHE A 30 -10.98 0.41 0.04
CA PHE A 30 -10.22 -0.74 -0.42
C PHE A 30 -9.36 -1.30 0.72
N ARG A 31 -9.01 -2.60 0.60
CA ARG A 31 -8.10 -3.25 1.55
C ARG A 31 -6.66 -2.91 1.19
N GLU A 32 -5.80 -2.91 2.22
CA GLU A 32 -4.37 -2.84 1.98
C GLU A 32 -3.92 -4.14 1.29
N GLU A 33 -3.39 -4.00 0.10
CA GLU A 33 -2.74 -5.06 -0.64
C GLU A 33 -1.32 -4.64 -0.95
N VAL A 34 -0.37 -5.49 -0.59
CA VAL A 34 1.05 -5.23 -0.76
C VAL A 34 1.72 -6.36 -1.51
N PHE A 35 2.72 -6.03 -2.30
CA PHE A 35 3.52 -6.97 -3.06
C PHE A 35 4.91 -6.38 -3.33
N PRO A 36 5.92 -7.21 -3.55
CA PRO A 36 7.24 -6.72 -3.95
C PRO A 36 7.20 -6.03 -5.31
N VAL A 37 7.94 -4.94 -5.44
CA VAL A 37 8.15 -4.22 -6.70
C VAL A 37 9.62 -3.84 -6.85
N CYS A 38 10.10 -3.81 -8.09
CA CYS A 38 11.46 -3.38 -8.39
C CYS A 38 11.56 -2.84 -9.82
N SER A 39 12.69 -2.21 -10.15
CA SER A 39 12.99 -1.86 -11.53
C SER A 39 13.13 -3.13 -12.38
N PRO A 40 12.62 -3.15 -13.62
CA PRO A 40 12.89 -4.24 -14.55
C PRO A 40 14.39 -4.52 -14.73
N ARG A 41 15.27 -3.54 -14.57
CA ARG A 41 16.71 -3.72 -14.65
C ARG A 41 17.26 -4.65 -13.57
N LEU A 42 16.66 -4.66 -12.38
CA LEU A 42 17.14 -5.51 -11.28
C LEU A 42 16.94 -7.00 -11.56
N VAL A 43 15.97 -7.33 -12.39
CA VAL A 43 15.60 -8.71 -12.77
C VAL A 43 15.84 -9.00 -14.26
N GLU A 44 16.65 -8.16 -14.92
CA GLU A 44 16.97 -8.31 -16.33
C GLU A 44 17.63 -9.65 -16.61
N GLY A 45 17.17 -10.33 -17.65
CA GLY A 45 17.65 -11.65 -18.01
C GLY A 45 17.08 -12.80 -17.18
N LEU A 46 16.27 -12.52 -16.18
CA LEU A 46 15.62 -13.51 -15.34
C LEU A 46 14.18 -13.77 -15.82
N GLN A 47 13.76 -15.01 -15.72
CA GLN A 47 12.38 -15.37 -16.03
C GLN A 47 11.46 -15.00 -14.87
N LEU A 48 10.41 -14.20 -15.15
CA LEU A 48 9.40 -13.83 -14.17
C LEU A 48 8.17 -14.73 -14.30
N PRO A 49 7.47 -15.03 -13.20
CA PRO A 49 7.81 -14.66 -11.82
C PRO A 49 9.00 -15.44 -11.28
N LEU A 50 9.78 -14.80 -10.39
CA LEU A 50 10.90 -15.46 -9.71
C LEU A 50 10.38 -16.47 -8.69
N ALA A 51 11.21 -17.46 -8.35
CA ALA A 51 10.99 -18.27 -7.16
C ALA A 51 11.13 -17.39 -5.90
N LYS A 52 10.34 -17.69 -4.87
CA LYS A 52 10.37 -16.96 -3.60
C LYS A 52 11.76 -16.92 -2.97
N ALA A 53 12.51 -18.04 -3.04
CA ALA A 53 13.87 -18.10 -2.53
C ALA A 53 14.83 -17.16 -3.27
N HIS A 54 14.60 -16.91 -4.55
CA HIS A 54 15.39 -15.95 -5.33
C HIS A 54 15.10 -14.52 -4.90
N LEU A 55 13.82 -14.19 -4.65
CA LEU A 55 13.43 -12.87 -4.14
C LEU A 55 14.19 -12.54 -2.84
N ALA A 56 14.34 -13.51 -1.95
CA ALA A 56 15.00 -13.32 -0.66
C ALA A 56 16.50 -12.99 -0.79
N ARG A 57 17.09 -13.20 -1.96
CA ARG A 57 18.52 -12.89 -2.24
C ARG A 57 18.73 -11.51 -2.87
N LEU A 58 17.66 -10.85 -3.31
CA LEU A 58 17.76 -9.53 -3.91
C LEU A 58 17.97 -8.46 -2.83
N PRO A 59 18.62 -7.34 -3.17
CA PRO A 59 18.72 -6.22 -2.22
C PRO A 59 17.34 -5.67 -1.88
N MET A 60 17.11 -5.40 -0.60
CA MET A 60 15.83 -4.92 -0.09
C MET A 60 15.91 -3.46 0.32
N LEU A 61 14.86 -2.70 -0.02
CA LEU A 61 14.70 -1.33 0.42
C LEU A 61 13.71 -1.32 1.59
N HIS A 62 14.08 -0.64 2.65
CA HIS A 62 13.32 -0.62 3.90
C HIS A 62 12.71 0.76 4.15
N LEU A 63 11.42 0.80 4.43
CA LEU A 63 10.75 2.00 4.91
C LEU A 63 10.75 1.99 6.43
N LYS A 64 11.38 3.01 7.04
CA LYS A 64 11.38 3.15 8.48
C LYS A 64 9.97 3.42 8.99
N PRO A 65 9.51 2.74 10.03
CA PRO A 65 8.18 2.97 10.56
C PRO A 65 8.10 4.38 11.19
N ALA A 66 7.04 5.11 10.86
CA ALA A 66 6.70 6.32 11.61
C ALA A 66 6.18 5.94 13.00
N GLN A 67 6.34 6.83 13.98
CA GLN A 67 6.11 6.53 15.42
C GLN A 67 4.73 5.93 15.76
N HIS A 68 3.75 6.06 14.90
CA HIS A 68 2.39 5.56 15.13
C HIS A 68 1.78 4.83 13.93
N ALA A 69 2.57 4.57 12.88
CA ALA A 69 2.08 3.91 11.69
C ALA A 69 2.43 2.42 11.72
N ARG A 70 1.42 1.59 11.54
CA ARG A 70 1.62 0.15 11.33
C ARG A 70 1.85 -0.09 9.85
N TRP A 71 3.11 -0.12 9.47
CA TRP A 71 3.50 -0.45 8.11
C TRP A 71 3.66 -1.95 7.95
N PHE A 72 3.33 -2.43 6.77
CA PHE A 72 3.69 -3.76 6.35
C PHE A 72 5.19 -3.77 6.02
N ASP A 73 5.99 -4.48 6.79
CA ASP A 73 7.44 -4.55 6.62
C ASP A 73 7.86 -5.86 5.95
N TRP A 74 9.13 -5.98 5.59
CA TRP A 74 9.66 -7.18 4.96
C TRP A 74 9.49 -8.44 5.82
N PRO A 75 9.77 -8.43 7.12
CA PRO A 75 9.50 -9.60 7.96
C PRO A 75 8.06 -10.08 7.89
N ALA A 76 7.10 -9.17 7.98
CA ALA A 76 5.68 -9.50 7.89
C ALA A 76 5.29 -10.04 6.51
N LEU A 77 5.83 -9.47 5.44
CA LEU A 77 5.57 -9.95 4.09
C LEU A 77 6.15 -11.35 3.87
N PHE A 78 7.37 -11.61 4.31
CA PHE A 78 7.98 -12.94 4.20
C PHE A 78 7.19 -13.99 4.97
N GLU A 79 6.75 -13.67 6.17
CA GLU A 79 5.88 -14.56 6.95
C GLU A 79 4.57 -14.85 6.21
N ALA A 80 3.92 -13.82 5.71
CA ALA A 80 2.65 -13.95 4.98
C ALA A 80 2.78 -14.78 3.70
N LEU A 81 3.90 -14.67 3.01
CA LEU A 81 4.18 -15.40 1.77
C LEU A 81 4.89 -16.74 1.99
N ALA A 82 5.12 -17.14 3.24
CA ALA A 82 5.84 -18.37 3.62
C ALA A 82 7.23 -18.43 2.98
N ILE A 83 7.96 -17.31 2.99
CA ILE A 83 9.34 -17.22 2.54
C ILE A 83 10.27 -17.42 3.74
N ASP A 84 11.17 -18.38 3.65
CA ASP A 84 12.16 -18.62 4.68
C ASP A 84 13.10 -17.41 4.85
N ARG A 85 13.21 -16.98 6.10
CA ARG A 85 14.08 -15.86 6.45
C ARG A 85 15.53 -16.25 6.46
N GLN A 86 16.26 -15.76 5.49
CA GLN A 86 17.69 -15.52 5.68
C GLN A 86 17.84 -14.13 6.31
N PRO A 87 18.90 -13.88 7.11
CA PRO A 87 19.18 -12.52 7.55
C PRO A 87 19.29 -11.63 6.31
N ILE A 88 18.34 -10.74 6.13
CA ILE A 88 18.37 -9.82 5.01
C ILE A 88 19.25 -8.66 5.45
N PRO A 89 20.39 -8.42 4.81
CA PRO A 89 21.08 -7.18 5.04
C PRO A 89 20.17 -6.06 4.58
N ALA A 90 19.73 -5.21 5.50
CA ALA A 90 19.01 -3.99 5.15
C ALA A 90 19.97 -3.14 4.33
N VAL A 91 19.76 -3.09 3.01
CA VAL A 91 20.68 -2.42 2.11
C VAL A 91 20.54 -0.92 2.20
N LEU A 92 19.30 -0.43 2.17
CA LEU A 92 18.98 1.00 2.28
C LEU A 92 17.68 1.19 3.05
N SER A 93 17.65 2.21 3.90
CA SER A 93 16.46 2.59 4.65
C SER A 93 16.02 4.02 4.32
N PHE A 94 14.73 4.23 4.24
CA PHE A 94 14.11 5.50 3.87
C PHE A 94 13.06 5.91 4.90
N ASP A 95 12.96 7.20 5.18
CA ASP A 95 11.92 7.77 6.04
C ASP A 95 10.63 8.10 5.29
N ASN A 96 10.70 8.13 3.97
CA ASN A 96 9.64 8.60 3.10
C ASN A 96 9.38 7.58 1.98
N TYR A 97 8.10 7.26 1.80
CA TYR A 97 7.69 6.28 0.79
C TYR A 97 8.03 6.72 -0.65
N THR A 98 7.88 8.00 -0.93
CA THR A 98 8.20 8.54 -2.26
C THR A 98 9.68 8.34 -2.60
N LEU A 99 10.58 8.59 -1.65
CA LEU A 99 12.02 8.37 -1.85
C LEU A 99 12.34 6.88 -1.99
N LEU A 100 11.67 6.02 -1.22
CA LEU A 100 11.81 4.56 -1.34
C LEU A 100 11.47 4.10 -2.76
N ILE A 101 10.35 4.55 -3.30
CA ILE A 101 9.90 4.18 -4.64
C ILE A 101 10.84 4.73 -5.71
N GLN A 102 11.36 5.95 -5.54
CA GLN A 102 12.38 6.49 -6.45
C GLN A 102 13.64 5.63 -6.47
N ALA A 103 14.08 5.13 -5.31
CA ALA A 103 15.22 4.21 -5.23
C ALA A 103 14.92 2.88 -5.92
N ALA A 104 13.70 2.36 -5.80
CA ALA A 104 13.26 1.15 -6.51
C ALA A 104 13.28 1.37 -8.02
N ILE A 105 12.76 2.47 -8.52
CA ILE A 105 12.78 2.84 -9.95
C ILE A 105 14.22 2.94 -10.46
N ALA A 106 15.13 3.45 -9.64
CA ALA A 106 16.56 3.56 -9.96
C ALA A 106 17.29 2.21 -9.97
N GLY A 107 16.63 1.11 -9.59
CA GLY A 107 17.22 -0.22 -9.59
C GLY A 107 18.07 -0.55 -8.37
N GLN A 108 17.90 0.20 -7.27
CA GLN A 108 18.70 0.02 -6.06
C GLN A 108 18.26 -1.17 -5.21
N GLY A 109 17.05 -1.68 -5.41
CA GLY A 109 16.55 -2.83 -4.68
C GLY A 109 15.06 -3.05 -4.87
N VAL A 110 14.54 -4.02 -4.12
CA VAL A 110 13.13 -4.39 -4.10
C VAL A 110 12.44 -3.62 -2.97
N ALA A 111 11.32 -2.99 -3.27
CA ALA A 111 10.48 -2.29 -2.31
C ALA A 111 9.16 -3.04 -2.12
N ILE A 112 8.50 -2.78 -1.00
CA ILE A 112 7.11 -3.19 -0.83
C ILE A 112 6.23 -2.14 -1.51
N GLY A 113 5.48 -2.58 -2.52
CA GLY A 113 4.52 -1.75 -3.24
C GLY A 113 3.13 -1.88 -2.63
N TRP A 114 2.50 -0.75 -2.38
CA TRP A 114 1.07 -0.71 -2.05
C TRP A 114 0.28 -0.55 -3.34
N ARG A 115 -0.63 -1.49 -3.60
CA ARG A 115 -1.56 -1.37 -4.73
C ARG A 115 -2.21 0.02 -4.69
N HIS A 116 -2.63 0.54 -5.76
CA HIS A 116 -3.14 1.90 -5.96
C HIS A 116 -2.06 3.00 -5.88
N LEU A 117 -1.02 2.87 -5.07
CA LEU A 117 0.09 3.82 -5.07
C LEU A 117 1.11 3.54 -6.19
N VAL A 118 1.31 2.26 -6.53
CA VAL A 118 2.31 1.86 -7.53
C VAL A 118 1.71 1.40 -8.87
N ASP A 119 0.40 1.28 -8.99
CA ASP A 119 -0.27 0.78 -10.20
C ASP A 119 0.13 1.56 -11.44
N GLY A 120 0.17 2.89 -11.37
CA GLY A 120 0.59 3.73 -12.48
C GLY A 120 2.04 3.49 -12.91
N LEU A 121 2.93 3.22 -11.95
CA LEU A 121 4.33 2.93 -12.23
C LEU A 121 4.51 1.55 -12.87
N LEU A 122 3.67 0.58 -12.49
CA LEU A 122 3.63 -0.74 -13.12
C LEU A 122 3.14 -0.64 -14.55
N GLU A 123 2.09 0.14 -14.81
CA GLU A 123 1.55 0.37 -16.15
C GLU A 123 2.56 1.05 -17.06
N GLN A 124 3.33 1.99 -16.54
CA GLN A 124 4.37 2.70 -17.28
C GLN A 124 5.65 1.87 -17.50
N GLY A 125 5.75 0.70 -16.88
CA GLY A 125 6.94 -0.14 -16.96
C GLY A 125 8.15 0.38 -16.18
N LEU A 126 7.97 1.37 -15.29
CA LEU A 126 9.02 1.88 -14.41
C LEU A 126 9.32 0.92 -13.25
N LEU A 127 8.31 0.18 -12.83
CA LEU A 127 8.39 -0.90 -11.87
C LEU A 127 7.79 -2.17 -12.47
N CYS A 128 8.22 -3.32 -11.94
CA CYS A 128 7.60 -4.61 -12.23
C CYS A 128 7.44 -5.40 -10.93
N ARG A 129 6.63 -6.45 -11.00
CA ARG A 129 6.44 -7.38 -9.88
C ARG A 129 7.36 -8.59 -10.09
N PRO A 130 8.39 -8.76 -9.26
CA PRO A 130 9.30 -9.90 -9.40
C PRO A 130 8.65 -11.23 -9.07
N ILE A 131 7.61 -11.24 -8.22
CA ILE A 131 6.77 -12.42 -7.93
C ILE A 131 5.31 -12.09 -8.17
N GLY A 132 4.49 -13.10 -8.48
CA GLY A 132 3.06 -12.90 -8.76
C GLY A 132 2.17 -12.78 -7.53
N GLU A 133 2.68 -13.13 -6.36
CA GLU A 133 1.90 -13.19 -5.14
C GLU A 133 1.81 -11.84 -4.45
N SER A 134 0.69 -11.62 -3.76
CA SER A 134 0.45 -10.43 -2.96
C SER A 134 -0.07 -10.83 -1.58
N CYS A 135 -0.03 -9.89 -0.64
CA CYS A 135 -0.59 -10.05 0.68
C CYS A 135 -1.69 -9.04 0.91
N LEU A 136 -2.84 -9.52 1.36
CA LEU A 136 -3.96 -8.70 1.78
C LEU A 136 -3.92 -8.55 3.30
N SER A 137 -3.84 -7.33 3.77
CA SER A 137 -3.92 -7.00 5.18
C SER A 137 -5.38 -6.88 5.64
N ARG A 138 -5.61 -7.06 6.94
CA ARG A 138 -6.89 -6.70 7.56
C ARG A 138 -7.14 -5.19 7.58
N TYR A 139 -6.10 -4.42 7.40
CA TYR A 139 -6.19 -2.96 7.31
C TYR A 139 -6.63 -2.54 5.91
N GLY A 140 -7.06 -1.31 5.80
CA GLY A 140 -7.49 -0.74 4.54
C GLY A 140 -7.71 0.75 4.68
N TYR A 141 -8.24 1.34 3.63
CA TYR A 141 -8.60 2.74 3.60
C TYR A 141 -10.11 2.87 3.72
N TYR A 142 -10.55 3.76 4.59
CA TYR A 142 -11.96 3.94 4.94
C TYR A 142 -12.35 5.40 4.76
N ALA A 143 -13.51 5.59 4.18
CA ALA A 143 -14.19 6.87 4.25
C ALA A 143 -15.02 6.90 5.54
N VAL A 144 -14.75 7.85 6.41
CA VAL A 144 -15.47 8.04 7.67
C VAL A 144 -16.42 9.22 7.54
N LEU A 145 -17.69 8.95 7.83
CA LEU A 145 -18.75 9.93 7.76
C LEU A 145 -19.07 10.45 9.16
N PRO A 146 -19.14 11.77 9.37
CA PRO A 146 -19.58 12.31 10.66
C PRO A 146 -21.07 12.00 10.91
N GLU A 147 -21.45 11.82 12.18
CA GLU A 147 -22.79 11.41 12.61
C GLU A 147 -23.93 12.41 12.31
N ARG A 148 -23.71 13.44 11.53
CA ARG A 148 -24.72 14.45 11.20
C ARG A 148 -25.67 13.97 10.12
N LYS A 149 -26.89 13.62 10.53
CA LYS A 149 -27.99 13.06 9.72
C LYS A 149 -28.48 13.90 8.53
N ARG A 150 -28.08 15.14 8.37
CA ARG A 150 -28.69 16.04 7.40
C ARG A 150 -28.14 15.99 5.97
N ARG A 151 -26.99 15.36 5.74
CA ARG A 151 -26.35 15.27 4.40
C ARG A 151 -26.07 13.85 3.97
N GLN A 152 -26.66 12.89 4.62
CA GLN A 152 -26.34 11.48 4.46
C GLN A 152 -26.47 10.97 3.01
N ARG A 153 -27.49 11.40 2.28
CA ARG A 153 -27.72 10.95 0.89
C ARG A 153 -26.64 11.41 -0.08
N LEU A 154 -26.16 12.65 0.04
CA LEU A 154 -25.10 13.17 -0.82
C LEU A 154 -23.75 12.51 -0.52
N VAL A 155 -23.48 12.27 0.74
CA VAL A 155 -22.25 11.63 1.20
C VAL A 155 -22.24 10.16 0.81
N ASP A 156 -23.33 9.44 0.99
CA ASP A 156 -23.47 8.04 0.56
C ASP A 156 -23.25 7.91 -0.96
N GLY A 157 -23.84 8.81 -1.74
CA GLY A 157 -23.61 8.86 -3.18
C GLY A 157 -22.16 9.11 -3.55
N PHE A 158 -21.46 9.98 -2.82
CA PHE A 158 -20.03 10.23 -3.02
C PHE A 158 -19.18 9.00 -2.69
N VAL A 159 -19.45 8.34 -1.56
CA VAL A 159 -18.76 7.11 -1.16
C VAL A 159 -18.98 6.00 -2.18
N ASP A 160 -20.21 5.79 -2.62
CA ASP A 160 -20.53 4.78 -3.64
C ASP A 160 -19.81 5.07 -4.95
N TRP A 161 -19.81 6.33 -5.38
CA TRP A 161 -19.08 6.74 -6.56
C TRP A 161 -17.58 6.48 -6.44
N LEU A 162 -16.97 6.86 -5.31
CA LEU A 162 -15.55 6.67 -5.06
C LEU A 162 -15.16 5.19 -5.02
N GLN A 163 -15.98 4.35 -4.39
CA GLN A 163 -15.76 2.90 -4.37
C GLN A 163 -15.83 2.30 -5.78
N ALA A 164 -16.79 2.74 -6.59
CA ALA A 164 -16.92 2.30 -7.97
C ALA A 164 -15.71 2.70 -8.82
N GLU A 165 -15.22 3.92 -8.68
CA GLU A 165 -14.03 4.40 -9.40
C GLU A 165 -12.76 3.63 -8.99
N LEU A 166 -12.59 3.34 -7.71
CA LEU A 166 -11.46 2.56 -7.21
C LEU A 166 -11.49 1.11 -7.70
N GLN A 167 -12.68 0.51 -7.79
CA GLN A 167 -12.85 -0.84 -8.32
C GLN A 167 -12.62 -0.88 -9.84
N ALA A 168 -13.05 0.13 -10.58
CA ALA A 168 -12.83 0.22 -12.01
C ALA A 168 -11.35 0.42 -12.37
N GLY A 169 -10.60 1.16 -11.53
CA GLY A 169 -9.17 1.38 -11.69
C GLY A 169 -8.30 0.18 -11.31
N GLY A 170 -8.87 -0.84 -10.68
CA GLY A 170 -8.16 -2.05 -10.22
C GLY A 170 -8.34 -3.28 -11.12
N ALA A 171 -8.94 -3.12 -12.27
CA ALA A 171 -9.15 -4.20 -13.23
C ALA A 171 -7.98 -4.33 -14.20
#